data_30159982c4e4b365165beb0d3c3c555f
#
_entry.id   30159982c4e4b365165beb0d3c3c555f
#
_cell.length_a   1.000
_cell.length_b   1.000
_cell.length_c   1.000
_cell.angle_alpha   90.00
_cell.angle_beta   90.00
_cell.angle_gamma   90.00
#
_symmetry.space_group_name_H-M   'P 1'
#
loop_
_entity.id
_entity.type
_entity.pdbx_description
1 polymer ?
#
loop_
_entity_poly.entity_id
_entity_poly.type
_entity_poly.pdbx_seq_one_letter_code
_entity_poly.pdbx_strand_id
1 'polypeptide(L)'
;MDLRIGICDDKPEWLEKAGDTVKRCAEQMQKKVEMYFFQNGSELLKEEHPKMHILFMDIEMPGESGIDLAMEVNRKWPECRIIYLTNYWSYAMDVYETHHVYYIVKEKFEEKLPAVLEKAIEPVSYTHL
;
A
#
# COMPACT_ATOMS: atom_id res chain seq x y z
N MET A 1 15.18 -6.49 11.10
CA MET A 1 14.47 -5.23 10.97
C MET A 1 13.07 -5.45 10.52
N ASP A 2 12.11 -4.83 11.18
CA ASP A 2 10.72 -5.03 10.84
C ASP A 2 10.35 -4.20 9.63
N LEU A 3 9.48 -4.77 8.80
CA LEU A 3 8.91 -4.02 7.69
C LEU A 3 7.82 -3.09 8.21
N ARG A 4 7.85 -1.86 7.81
CA ARG A 4 6.80 -0.91 8.15
C ARG A 4 5.84 -0.84 6.99
N ILE A 5 4.61 -1.24 7.24
CA ILE A 5 3.57 -1.27 6.22
C ILE A 5 2.43 -0.37 6.63
N GLY A 6 2.08 0.56 5.78
CA GLY A 6 0.97 1.47 6.04
C GLY A 6 -0.22 1.16 5.17
N ILE A 7 -1.39 1.50 5.66
CA ILE A 7 -2.63 1.43 4.88
C ILE A 7 -3.34 2.76 5.04
N CYS A 8 -3.63 3.42 3.93
CA CYS A 8 -4.33 4.69 3.94
C CYS A 8 -5.70 4.52 3.29
N ASP A 9 -6.76 4.69 4.08
CA ASP A 9 -8.14 4.50 3.63
C ASP A 9 -9.05 5.22 4.61
N ASP A 10 -10.10 5.84 4.10
CA ASP A 10 -10.98 6.62 4.96
C ASP A 10 -11.98 5.80 5.76
N LYS A 11 -12.04 4.49 5.56
CA LYS A 11 -12.99 3.64 6.27
C LYS A 11 -12.31 2.83 7.37
N PRO A 12 -12.57 3.14 8.64
CA PRO A 12 -11.87 2.44 9.74
C PRO A 12 -12.10 0.94 9.76
N GLU A 13 -13.30 0.50 9.42
CA GLU A 13 -13.58 -0.94 9.43
C GLU A 13 -12.70 -1.66 8.41
N TRP A 14 -12.49 -1.04 7.26
CA TRP A 14 -11.66 -1.66 6.25
C TRP A 14 -10.20 -1.65 6.65
N LEU A 15 -9.75 -0.58 7.31
CA LEU A 15 -8.37 -0.52 7.81
C LEU A 15 -8.09 -1.67 8.76
N GLU A 16 -9.00 -1.92 9.68
CA GLU A 16 -8.81 -2.98 10.66
C GLU A 16 -8.75 -4.35 9.97
N LYS A 17 -9.71 -4.60 9.10
CA LYS A 17 -9.79 -5.89 8.41
C LYS A 17 -8.59 -6.11 7.52
N ALA A 18 -8.23 -5.11 6.72
CA ALA A 18 -7.09 -5.22 5.83
C ALA A 18 -5.78 -5.35 6.59
N GLY A 19 -5.66 -4.63 7.70
CA GLY A 19 -4.47 -4.72 8.52
C GLY A 19 -4.24 -6.11 9.07
N ASP A 20 -5.31 -6.73 9.56
CA ASP A 20 -5.21 -8.10 10.07
C ASP A 20 -4.81 -9.07 8.95
N THR A 21 -5.37 -8.88 7.77
CA THR A 21 -5.06 -9.75 6.63
C THR A 21 -3.62 -9.59 6.19
N VAL A 22 -3.13 -8.35 6.11
CA VAL A 22 -1.74 -8.09 5.73
C VAL A 22 -0.79 -8.70 6.75
N LYS A 23 -1.09 -8.50 8.03
CA LYS A 23 -0.21 -9.01 9.08
C LYS A 23 -0.12 -10.53 9.05
N ARG A 24 -1.27 -11.20 8.90
CA ARG A 24 -1.27 -12.66 8.80
C ARG A 24 -0.51 -13.14 7.58
N CYS A 25 -0.69 -12.46 6.45
CA CYS A 25 -0.01 -12.84 5.23
C CYS A 25 1.50 -12.70 5.38
N ALA A 26 1.95 -11.60 5.97
CA ALA A 26 3.37 -11.37 6.17
C ALA A 26 3.97 -12.40 7.13
N GLU A 27 3.23 -12.75 8.16
CA GLU A 27 3.68 -13.76 9.12
C GLU A 27 3.85 -15.12 8.45
N GLN A 28 2.98 -15.44 7.52
CA GLN A 28 3.11 -16.68 6.77
C GLN A 28 4.34 -16.67 5.88
N MET A 29 4.81 -15.50 5.52
CA MET A 29 6.05 -15.35 4.77
C MET A 29 7.26 -15.21 5.69
N GLN A 30 7.06 -15.39 6.99
CA GLN A 30 8.12 -15.29 7.99
C GLN A 30 8.73 -13.88 8.04
N LYS A 31 7.89 -12.86 7.83
CA LYS A 31 8.31 -11.46 7.92
C LYS A 31 7.67 -10.81 9.13
N LYS A 32 8.44 -10.07 9.89
CA LYS A 32 7.91 -9.27 10.98
C LYS A 32 7.52 -7.91 10.44
N VAL A 33 6.32 -7.46 10.78
CA VAL A 33 5.82 -6.19 10.27
C VAL A 33 5.29 -5.33 11.39
N GLU A 34 5.43 -4.03 11.21
CA GLU A 34 4.77 -3.02 12.02
C GLU A 34 3.73 -2.38 11.14
N MET A 35 2.49 -2.36 11.60
CA MET A 35 1.38 -1.82 10.81
C MET A 35 1.08 -0.39 11.23
N TYR A 36 0.84 0.48 10.25
CA TYR A 36 0.47 1.87 10.47
C TYR A 36 -0.80 2.16 9.67
N PHE A 37 -1.69 2.94 10.27
CA PHE A 37 -2.99 3.21 9.66
C PHE A 37 -3.23 4.69 9.55
N PHE A 38 -3.71 5.11 8.38
CA PHE A 38 -3.96 6.52 8.10
C PHE A 38 -5.33 6.65 7.47
N GLN A 39 -6.14 7.60 7.94
CA GLN A 39 -7.48 7.77 7.41
C GLN A 39 -7.56 8.86 6.35
N ASN A 40 -6.50 9.62 6.17
CA ASN A 40 -6.50 10.67 5.16
C ASN A 40 -5.06 11.09 4.87
N GLY A 41 -4.89 11.94 3.86
CA GLY A 41 -3.58 12.38 3.45
C GLY A 41 -2.86 13.22 4.49
N SER A 42 -3.62 13.99 5.27
CA SER A 42 -3.03 14.80 6.31
C SER A 42 -2.31 13.95 7.34
N GLU A 43 -2.94 12.85 7.76
CA GLU A 43 -2.31 11.94 8.69
C GLU A 43 -1.08 11.28 8.09
N LEU A 44 -1.20 10.88 6.83
CA LEU A 44 -0.13 10.17 6.16
C LEU A 44 1.11 11.06 5.98
N LEU A 45 0.91 12.32 5.66
CA LEU A 45 2.03 13.21 5.35
C LEU A 45 2.65 13.87 6.56
N LYS A 46 2.15 13.59 7.76
CA LYS A 46 2.79 14.09 8.96
C LYS A 46 4.17 13.48 9.13
N GLU A 47 5.06 14.24 9.74
CA GLU A 47 6.43 13.77 9.91
C GLU A 47 6.66 13.00 11.20
N GLU A 48 5.62 12.77 11.95
CA GLU A 48 5.74 12.15 13.27
C GLU A 48 5.90 10.64 13.24
N HIS A 49 5.71 10.03 12.11
CA HIS A 49 5.85 8.58 12.00
C HIS A 49 7.04 8.25 11.10
N PRO A 50 7.58 7.04 11.22
CA PRO A 50 8.70 6.67 10.34
C PRO A 50 8.25 6.45 8.91
N LYS A 51 9.23 6.39 8.03
CA LYS A 51 8.96 6.10 6.61
C LYS A 51 8.38 4.70 6.46
N MET A 52 7.43 4.57 5.56
CA MET A 52 6.88 3.25 5.26
C MET A 52 7.72 2.58 4.18
N HIS A 53 7.89 1.27 4.32
CA HIS A 53 8.51 0.48 3.25
C HIS A 53 7.47 0.16 2.18
N ILE A 54 6.25 -0.13 2.61
CA ILE A 54 5.14 -0.45 1.71
C ILE A 54 3.93 0.33 2.16
N LEU A 55 3.21 0.89 1.22
CA LEU A 55 2.00 1.65 1.53
C LEU A 55 0.86 1.19 0.64
N PHE A 56 -0.22 0.71 1.26
CA PHE A 56 -1.47 0.44 0.54
C PHE A 56 -2.26 1.73 0.52
N MET A 57 -2.61 2.20 -0.67
CA MET A 57 -3.25 3.50 -0.86
C MET A 57 -4.58 3.36 -1.56
N ASP A 58 -5.65 3.73 -0.87
CA ASP A 58 -6.97 3.78 -1.48
C ASP A 58 -7.01 4.90 -2.52
N ILE A 59 -7.46 4.59 -3.72
CA ILE A 59 -7.55 5.59 -4.78
C ILE A 59 -8.72 6.54 -4.54
N GLU A 60 -9.83 6.01 -4.01
CA GLU A 60 -11.04 6.80 -3.88
C GLU A 60 -11.28 7.23 -2.44
N MET A 61 -10.73 8.34 -2.05
CA MET A 61 -11.03 8.92 -0.75
C MET A 61 -11.73 10.25 -0.93
N PRO A 62 -12.72 10.56 -0.08
CA PRO A 62 -13.45 11.83 -0.23
C PRO A 62 -12.51 13.03 -0.17
N GLY A 63 -12.61 13.89 -1.18
CA GLY A 63 -11.83 15.12 -1.22
C GLY A 63 -10.36 14.95 -1.54
N GLU A 64 -9.90 13.73 -1.76
CA GLU A 64 -8.49 13.50 -2.06
C GLU A 64 -8.35 12.41 -3.10
N SER A 65 -7.34 12.54 -3.93
CA SER A 65 -7.00 11.48 -4.88
C SER A 65 -5.86 10.65 -4.31
N GLY A 66 -6.09 9.35 -4.17
CA GLY A 66 -5.02 8.46 -3.70
C GLY A 66 -3.83 8.45 -4.62
N ILE A 67 -4.05 8.65 -5.93
CA ILE A 67 -2.93 8.71 -6.88
C ILE A 67 -2.07 9.94 -6.62
N ASP A 68 -2.71 11.10 -6.42
CA ASP A 68 -1.96 12.32 -6.13
C ASP A 68 -1.21 12.22 -4.81
N LEU A 69 -1.84 11.63 -3.80
CA LEU A 69 -1.18 11.42 -2.52
C LEU A 69 0.02 10.49 -2.65
N ALA A 70 -0.12 9.44 -3.45
CA ALA A 70 0.97 8.50 -3.65
C ALA A 70 2.16 9.19 -4.33
N MET A 71 1.89 10.10 -5.24
CA MET A 71 2.95 10.86 -5.87
C MET A 71 3.70 11.71 -4.85
N GLU A 72 2.98 12.32 -3.93
CA GLU A 72 3.63 13.08 -2.87
C GLU A 72 4.42 12.20 -1.93
N VAL A 73 3.90 11.04 -1.59
CA VAL A 73 4.61 10.08 -0.76
C VAL A 73 5.92 9.68 -1.43
N ASN A 74 5.90 9.43 -2.73
CA ASN A 74 7.11 9.01 -3.42
C ASN A 74 8.12 10.15 -3.57
N ARG A 75 7.69 11.40 -3.53
CA ARG A 75 8.64 12.50 -3.47
C ARG A 75 9.34 12.54 -2.12
N LYS A 76 8.59 12.24 -1.04
CA LYS A 76 9.16 12.22 0.29
C LYS A 76 9.93 10.95 0.57
N TRP A 77 9.40 9.82 0.12
CA TRP A 77 9.98 8.50 0.36
C TRP A 77 10.12 7.79 -0.98
N PRO A 78 11.18 8.06 -1.73
CA PRO A 78 11.32 7.49 -3.08
C PRO A 78 11.35 5.97 -3.11
N GLU A 79 11.73 5.33 -2.01
CA GLU A 79 11.83 3.88 -1.98
C GLU A 79 10.58 3.20 -1.47
N CYS A 80 9.58 3.96 -1.04
CA CYS A 80 8.34 3.35 -0.57
C CYS A 80 7.59 2.73 -1.75
N ARG A 81 7.21 1.47 -1.59
CA ARG A 81 6.46 0.77 -2.62
C ARG A 81 4.98 0.99 -2.39
N ILE A 82 4.29 1.45 -3.41
CA ILE A 82 2.87 1.78 -3.32
C ILE A 82 2.06 0.64 -3.93
N ILE A 83 1.04 0.18 -3.18
CA ILE A 83 0.08 -0.77 -3.70
C ILE A 83 -1.26 -0.06 -3.67
N TYR A 84 -1.85 0.17 -4.84
CA TYR A 84 -3.11 0.87 -4.92
C TYR A 84 -4.28 -0.05 -4.63
N LEU A 85 -5.26 0.48 -3.91
CA LEU A 85 -6.49 -0.22 -3.61
C LEU A 85 -7.64 0.50 -4.29
N THR A 86 -8.53 -0.24 -4.90
CA THR A 86 -9.67 0.36 -5.59
C THR A 86 -10.86 -0.58 -5.59
N ASN A 87 -12.05 0.00 -5.66
CA ASN A 87 -13.26 -0.79 -5.84
C ASN A 87 -13.57 -1.02 -7.32
N TYR A 88 -12.87 -0.34 -8.22
CA TYR A 88 -13.23 -0.36 -9.63
C TYR A 88 -12.08 -0.78 -10.51
N TRP A 89 -12.36 -1.71 -11.42
CA TRP A 89 -11.37 -2.18 -12.39
C TRP A 89 -10.86 -1.07 -13.29
N SER A 90 -11.68 -0.07 -13.60
CA SER A 90 -11.24 1.01 -14.48
C SER A 90 -10.06 1.76 -13.90
N TYR A 91 -10.08 1.99 -12.59
CA TYR A 91 -8.95 2.66 -11.96
C TYR A 91 -7.71 1.78 -11.96
N ALA A 92 -7.91 0.49 -11.76
CA ALA A 92 -6.78 -0.45 -11.79
C ALA A 92 -6.09 -0.44 -13.14
N MET A 93 -6.87 -0.36 -14.22
CA MET A 93 -6.28 -0.31 -15.56
C MET A 93 -5.46 0.95 -15.77
N ASP A 94 -5.98 2.09 -15.34
CA ASP A 94 -5.27 3.36 -15.49
C ASP A 94 -3.94 3.36 -14.75
N VAL A 95 -3.96 2.86 -13.53
CA VAL A 95 -2.75 2.79 -12.72
C VAL A 95 -1.74 1.84 -13.32
N TYR A 96 -2.23 0.72 -13.86
CA TYR A 96 -1.35 -0.28 -14.41
C TYR A 96 -0.52 0.25 -15.57
N GLU A 97 -1.07 1.16 -16.35
CA GLU A 97 -0.36 1.69 -17.50
C GLU A 97 0.74 2.67 -17.15
N THR A 98 0.82 3.10 -15.90
CA THR A 98 1.83 4.08 -15.55
C THR A 98 3.08 3.48 -14.98
N HIS A 99 3.45 2.26 -15.30
CA HIS A 99 4.68 1.64 -14.90
C HIS A 99 4.52 0.65 -13.79
N HIS A 100 5.50 0.10 -13.28
CA HIS A 100 5.64 -0.98 -12.36
C HIS A 100 4.93 -0.72 -11.03
N VAL A 101 3.65 -0.41 -11.06
CA VAL A 101 2.90 -0.23 -9.84
C VAL A 101 2.04 -1.46 -9.61
N TYR A 102 1.74 -1.69 -8.36
CA TYR A 102 0.87 -2.79 -7.99
C TYR A 102 -0.49 -2.24 -7.63
N TYR A 103 -1.52 -3.01 -7.89
CA TYR A 103 -2.87 -2.63 -7.47
C TYR A 103 -3.64 -3.87 -7.07
N ILE A 104 -4.65 -3.69 -6.22
CA ILE A 104 -5.56 -4.76 -5.83
C ILE A 104 -6.96 -4.17 -5.82
N VAL A 105 -7.90 -4.86 -6.47
CA VAL A 105 -9.31 -4.52 -6.36
C VAL A 105 -9.77 -5.05 -5.00
N LYS A 106 -10.40 -4.20 -4.21
CA LYS A 106 -10.72 -4.52 -2.82
C LYS A 106 -11.52 -5.81 -2.64
N GLU A 107 -12.43 -6.09 -3.54
CA GLU A 107 -13.24 -7.28 -3.44
C GLU A 107 -12.40 -8.56 -3.59
N LYS A 108 -11.21 -8.45 -4.15
CA LYS A 108 -10.30 -9.58 -4.32
C LYS A 108 -9.08 -9.48 -3.41
N PHE A 109 -9.19 -8.70 -2.34
CA PHE A 109 -8.02 -8.37 -1.53
C PHE A 109 -7.32 -9.61 -0.96
N GLU A 110 -8.09 -10.48 -0.29
CA GLU A 110 -7.47 -11.65 0.33
C GLU A 110 -6.86 -12.58 -0.70
N GLU A 111 -7.52 -12.71 -1.84
CA GLU A 111 -7.05 -13.60 -2.88
C GLU A 111 -5.75 -13.11 -3.52
N LYS A 112 -5.66 -11.81 -3.77
CA LYS A 112 -4.53 -11.25 -4.52
C LYS A 112 -3.36 -10.83 -3.65
N LEU A 113 -3.61 -10.63 -2.37
CA LEU A 113 -2.59 -10.08 -1.49
C LEU A 113 -1.28 -10.87 -1.45
N PRO A 114 -1.30 -12.21 -1.33
CA PRO A 114 -0.01 -12.91 -1.19
C PRO A 114 0.95 -12.66 -2.34
N ALA A 115 0.48 -12.72 -3.57
CA ALA A 115 1.36 -12.52 -4.71
C ALA A 115 1.87 -11.08 -4.79
N VAL A 116 0.99 -10.11 -4.52
CA VAL A 116 1.38 -8.71 -4.59
C VAL A 116 2.34 -8.37 -3.46
N LEU A 117 2.08 -8.84 -2.26
CA LEU A 117 2.93 -8.55 -1.12
C LEU A 117 4.32 -9.16 -1.32
N GLU A 118 4.37 -10.36 -1.84
CA GLU A 118 5.65 -11.00 -2.11
C GLU A 118 6.50 -10.14 -3.05
N LYS A 119 5.89 -9.65 -4.11
CA LYS A 119 6.62 -8.80 -5.06
C LYS A 119 7.02 -7.47 -4.43
N ALA A 120 6.17 -6.90 -3.60
CA ALA A 120 6.48 -5.62 -2.98
C ALA A 120 7.61 -5.73 -1.96
N ILE A 121 7.81 -6.91 -1.40
CA ILE A 121 8.88 -7.13 -0.43
C ILE A 121 10.22 -7.38 -1.11
N GLU A 122 10.22 -7.85 -2.36
CA GLU A 122 11.46 -8.18 -3.05
C GLU A 122 12.39 -6.97 -3.15
N PRO A 123 13.68 -7.15 -2.89
CA PRO A 123 14.62 -6.04 -3.06
C PRO A 123 14.70 -5.62 -4.51
N VAL A 124 14.81 -4.31 -4.72
CA VAL A 124 14.87 -3.78 -6.07
C VAL A 124 16.19 -4.07 -6.74
N SER A 125 17.24 -4.02 -5.94
CA SER A 125 18.57 -3.97 -6.51
C SER A 125 18.97 -5.15 -7.32
N TYR A 126 18.37 -6.34 -7.10
CA TYR A 126 18.86 -7.43 -7.82
C TYR A 126 18.14 -7.68 -9.09
N THR A 127 17.24 -6.85 -9.41
CA THR A 127 16.45 -7.14 -10.54
C THR A 127 17.10 -6.75 -11.81
N HIS A 128 18.20 -6.15 -11.76
CA HIS A 128 18.68 -5.73 -12.90
C HIS A 128 19.80 -6.39 -13.30
N LEU A 129 19.82 -7.39 -13.29
CA LEU A 129 20.98 -7.80 -13.76
C LEU A 129 20.87 -8.44 -14.92
#